data_cf8894f8a9c645b3d9fb3a8810ebc32d
#
_entry.id   cf8894f8a9c645b3d9fb3a8810ebc32d
#
_cell.length_a   1.000
_cell.length_b   1.000
_cell.length_c   1.000
_cell.angle_alpha   90.00
_cell.angle_beta   90.00
_cell.angle_gamma   90.00
#
_symmetry.space_group_name_H-M   'P 1'
#
loop_
_entity.id
_entity.type
_entity.pdbx_description
1 polymer ?
#
loop_
_entity_poly.entity_id
_entity_poly.type
_entity_poly.pdbx_seq_one_letter_code
_entity_poly.pdbx_strand_id
1 'polypeptide(L)'
;VMDLHDNCIVGYQISEVQDIQLVEDSLLYALELRKVDETLIIHSDRGMPYRSNRWKELMGTYSINPSMSRKANCIDNACIESFFSFLKSENHELKTVKSLKEAKEIIHNYFIYYNFDRIQGVLNYQTPLHYAKAC
;
A
#
# COMPACT_ATOMS: atom_id res chain seq x y z
N VAL A 1 0.28 1.70 0.86
CA VAL A 1 1.35 0.99 1.59
C VAL A 1 0.81 -0.35 2.08
N MET A 2 1.53 -1.41 1.79
CA MET A 2 1.20 -2.78 2.22
C MET A 2 2.33 -3.28 3.12
N ASP A 3 1.98 -3.87 4.25
CA ASP A 3 2.92 -4.62 5.08
C ASP A 3 3.09 -6.02 4.46
N LEU A 4 4.32 -6.40 4.14
CA LEU A 4 4.60 -7.69 3.48
C LEU A 4 4.66 -8.89 4.43
N HIS A 5 4.64 -8.65 5.74
CA HIS A 5 4.58 -9.72 6.75
C HIS A 5 3.19 -10.35 6.81
N ASP A 6 2.16 -9.51 6.82
CA ASP A 6 0.77 -9.91 7.01
C ASP A 6 -0.17 -9.53 5.85
N ASN A 7 0.37 -8.91 4.80
CA ASN A 7 -0.36 -8.38 3.65
C ASN A 7 -1.42 -7.30 3.99
N CYS A 8 -1.40 -6.73 5.20
CA CYS A 8 -2.31 -5.62 5.54
C CYS A 8 -2.04 -4.39 4.67
N ILE A 9 -3.08 -3.75 4.20
CA ILE A 9 -3.00 -2.39 3.69
C ILE A 9 -3.00 -1.45 4.89
N VAL A 10 -1.84 -0.88 5.19
CA VAL A 10 -1.60 -0.05 6.38
C VAL A 10 -1.60 1.44 6.07
N GLY A 11 -1.53 1.83 4.81
CA GLY A 11 -1.62 3.23 4.42
C GLY A 11 -2.03 3.38 2.96
N TYR A 12 -2.87 4.36 2.69
CA TYR A 12 -3.28 4.71 1.34
C TYR A 12 -3.77 6.15 1.26
N GLN A 13 -3.69 6.70 0.06
CA GLN A 13 -4.28 7.98 -0.31
C GLN A 13 -4.86 7.88 -1.71
N ILE A 14 -5.93 8.63 -1.98
CA ILE A 14 -6.61 8.65 -3.26
C ILE A 14 -6.71 10.10 -3.74
N SER A 15 -6.10 10.40 -4.87
CA SER A 15 -6.06 11.72 -5.47
C SER A 15 -6.19 11.64 -6.99
N GLU A 16 -6.58 12.74 -7.61
CA GLU A 16 -6.53 12.91 -9.06
C GLU A 16 -5.11 13.21 -9.55
N VAL A 17 -4.22 13.63 -8.66
CA VAL A 17 -2.84 13.99 -8.97
C VAL A 17 -1.90 12.95 -8.36
N GLN A 18 -1.00 12.43 -9.18
CA GLN A 18 0.07 11.51 -8.76
C GLN A 18 1.35 12.29 -8.51
N ASP A 19 1.49 12.84 -7.32
CA ASP A 19 2.65 13.61 -6.90
C ASP A 19 3.33 13.01 -5.65
N ILE A 20 4.37 13.68 -5.17
CA ILE A 20 5.08 13.24 -3.97
C ILE A 20 4.20 13.37 -2.72
N GLN A 21 3.28 14.34 -2.67
CA GLN A 21 2.40 14.54 -1.52
C GLN A 21 1.47 13.33 -1.31
N LEU A 22 0.93 12.77 -2.40
CA LEU A 22 0.11 11.55 -2.33
C LEU A 22 0.85 10.39 -1.69
N VAL A 23 2.12 10.22 -2.05
CA VAL A 23 2.97 9.14 -1.53
C VAL A 23 3.37 9.40 -0.08
N GLU A 24 3.73 10.65 0.25
CA GLU A 24 4.07 11.10 1.60
C GLU A 24 2.89 10.86 2.56
N ASP A 25 1.70 11.33 2.22
CA ASP A 25 0.50 11.17 3.05
C ASP A 25 0.16 9.68 3.28
N SER A 26 0.30 8.87 2.24
CA SER A 26 0.07 7.41 2.35
C SER A 26 1.06 6.75 3.31
N LEU A 27 2.32 7.19 3.30
CA LEU A 27 3.36 6.67 4.17
C LEU A 27 3.16 7.14 5.61
N LEU A 28 2.92 8.43 5.83
CA LEU A 28 2.70 8.98 7.16
C LEU A 28 1.53 8.30 7.87
N TYR A 29 0.44 8.06 7.15
CA TYR A 29 -0.70 7.31 7.67
C TYR A 29 -0.30 5.87 8.08
N ALA A 30 0.53 5.20 7.28
CA ALA A 30 1.03 3.87 7.61
C ALA A 30 1.90 3.86 8.87
N LEU A 31 2.77 4.87 9.03
CA LEU A 31 3.65 5.02 10.19
C LEU A 31 2.88 5.33 11.49
N GLU A 32 1.73 6.00 11.40
CA GLU A 32 0.84 6.20 12.55
C GLU A 32 0.17 4.89 13.01
N LEU A 33 -0.16 4.01 12.08
CA LEU A 33 -0.85 2.74 12.39
C LEU A 33 0.09 1.64 12.84
N ARG A 34 1.34 1.65 12.42
CA ARG A 34 2.34 0.63 12.72
C ARG A 34 3.50 1.21 13.49
N LYS A 35 3.87 0.55 14.59
CA LYS A 35 5.15 0.84 15.25
C LYS A 35 6.28 0.47 14.31
N VAL A 36 7.17 1.41 14.10
CA VAL A 36 8.34 1.26 13.23
C VAL A 36 9.56 1.02 14.10
N ASP A 37 10.34 0.01 13.78
CA ASP A 37 11.67 -0.18 14.34
C ASP A 37 12.74 0.41 13.41
N GLU A 38 13.98 0.47 13.90
CA GLU A 38 15.13 1.02 13.15
C GLU A 38 15.51 0.19 11.91
N THR A 39 14.88 -0.96 11.70
CA THR A 39 15.17 -1.88 10.60
C THR A 39 14.14 -1.81 9.48
N LEU A 40 13.16 -0.90 9.56
CA LEU A 40 12.13 -0.80 8.53
C LEU A 40 12.73 -0.57 7.15
N ILE A 41 12.33 -1.44 6.23
CA ILE A 41 12.64 -1.31 4.80
C ILE A 41 11.36 -0.96 4.07
N ILE A 42 11.37 0.11 3.27
CA ILE A 42 10.29 0.42 2.34
C ILE A 42 10.74 0.14 0.93
N HIS A 43 10.03 -0.76 0.26
CA HIS A 43 10.25 -1.09 -1.14
C HIS A 43 9.28 -0.32 -2.03
N SER A 44 9.77 0.24 -3.13
CA SER A 44 8.98 0.95 -4.13
C SER A 44 9.43 0.61 -5.55
N ASP A 45 8.61 0.98 -6.52
CA ASP A 45 9.04 1.05 -7.91
C ASP A 45 9.98 2.26 -8.16
N ARG A 46 10.30 2.50 -9.43
CA ARG A 46 11.14 3.63 -9.85
C ARG A 46 10.33 4.85 -10.28
N GLY A 47 9.10 4.98 -9.82
CA GLY A 47 8.25 6.14 -10.08
C GLY A 47 8.93 7.46 -9.67
N MET A 48 8.58 8.55 -10.36
CA MET A 48 9.19 9.86 -10.10
C MET A 48 9.10 10.32 -8.64
N PRO A 49 7.98 10.14 -7.92
CA PRO A 49 7.90 10.52 -6.52
C PRO A 49 8.98 9.87 -5.65
N TYR A 50 9.23 8.57 -5.82
CA TYR A 50 10.21 7.80 -5.04
C TYR A 50 11.68 8.14 -5.35
N ARG A 51 11.94 8.87 -6.43
CA ARG A 51 13.29 9.34 -6.83
C ARG A 51 13.55 10.81 -6.45
N SER A 52 12.57 11.48 -5.90
CA SER A 52 12.64 12.89 -5.50
C SER A 52 13.57 13.10 -4.29
N ASN A 53 14.07 14.33 -4.13
CA ASN A 53 14.82 14.72 -2.93
C ASN A 53 13.91 14.69 -1.70
N ARG A 54 12.65 15.08 -1.86
CA ARG A 54 11.67 15.03 -0.78
C ARG A 54 11.47 13.62 -0.22
N TRP A 55 11.42 12.60 -1.09
CA TRP A 55 11.37 11.21 -0.64
C TRP A 55 12.60 10.80 0.16
N LYS A 56 13.79 11.20 -0.28
CA LYS A 56 15.04 10.91 0.45
C LYS A 56 15.08 11.57 1.82
N GLU A 57 14.64 12.82 1.91
CA GLU A 57 14.51 13.54 3.18
C GLU A 57 13.56 12.83 4.13
N LEU A 58 12.39 12.37 3.63
CA LEU A 58 11.40 11.63 4.39
C LEU A 58 11.99 10.33 4.95
N MET A 59 12.69 9.55 4.11
CA MET A 59 13.39 8.33 4.56
C MET A 59 14.40 8.62 5.67
N GLY A 60 15.18 9.70 5.53
CA GLY A 60 16.13 10.13 6.55
C GLY A 60 15.47 10.57 7.86
N THR A 61 14.36 11.33 7.78
CA THR A 61 13.60 11.82 8.94
C THR A 61 13.07 10.68 9.80
N TYR A 62 12.61 9.61 9.19
CA TYR A 62 12.03 8.45 9.88
C TYR A 62 13.00 7.28 10.03
N SER A 63 14.28 7.46 9.69
CA SER A 63 15.30 6.40 9.72
C SER A 63 14.91 5.14 8.95
N ILE A 64 14.22 5.31 7.82
CA ILE A 64 13.73 4.22 6.99
C ILE A 64 14.76 3.87 5.91
N ASN A 65 14.98 2.59 5.69
CA ASN A 65 15.85 2.08 4.63
C ASN A 65 15.07 1.96 3.30
N PRO A 66 15.33 2.82 2.30
CA PRO A 66 14.65 2.71 1.02
C PRO A 66 15.21 1.54 0.21
N SER A 67 14.32 0.75 -0.36
CA SER A 67 14.61 -0.28 -1.37
C SER A 67 13.85 0.04 -2.64
N MET A 68 14.41 -0.27 -3.79
CA MET A 68 13.81 0.09 -5.07
C MET A 68 13.94 -1.06 -6.06
N SER A 69 12.86 -1.34 -6.78
CA SER A 69 12.81 -2.38 -7.80
C SER A 69 13.96 -2.24 -8.80
N ARG A 70 14.48 -3.36 -9.27
CA ARG A 70 15.43 -3.39 -10.38
C ARG A 70 14.79 -2.86 -11.67
N LYS A 71 15.59 -2.34 -12.56
CA LYS A 71 15.08 -1.83 -13.84
C LYS A 71 14.44 -2.99 -14.64
N ALA A 72 13.20 -2.77 -15.09
CA ALA A 72 12.42 -3.73 -15.87
C ALA A 72 12.16 -5.09 -15.21
N ASN A 73 12.09 -5.14 -13.87
CA ASN A 73 11.74 -6.35 -13.13
C ASN A 73 10.40 -6.17 -12.40
N CYS A 74 9.33 -6.73 -12.98
CA CYS A 74 7.98 -6.67 -12.40
C CYS A 74 7.83 -7.57 -11.15
N ILE A 75 8.66 -8.59 -10.99
CA ILE A 75 8.56 -9.53 -9.87
C ILE A 75 8.80 -8.83 -8.53
N ASP A 76 9.65 -7.80 -8.53
CA ASP A 76 10.02 -7.08 -7.31
C ASP A 76 8.81 -6.37 -6.66
N ASN A 77 7.71 -6.09 -7.42
CA ASN A 77 6.48 -5.45 -6.95
C ASN A 77 5.25 -6.37 -6.99
N ALA A 78 5.43 -7.67 -7.19
CA ALA A 78 4.32 -8.60 -7.44
C ALA A 78 3.24 -8.60 -6.35
N CYS A 79 3.60 -8.39 -5.09
CA CYS A 79 2.64 -8.37 -3.99
C CYS A 79 1.63 -7.22 -4.13
N ILE A 80 2.11 -6.00 -4.33
CA ILE A 80 1.24 -4.83 -4.46
C ILE A 80 0.51 -4.80 -5.82
N GLU A 81 1.13 -5.32 -6.88
CA GLU A 81 0.47 -5.48 -8.19
C GLU A 81 -0.69 -6.48 -8.11
N SER A 82 -0.52 -7.59 -7.39
CA SER A 82 -1.58 -8.56 -7.12
C SER A 82 -2.73 -7.93 -6.34
N PHE A 83 -2.44 -7.13 -5.32
CA PHE A 83 -3.47 -6.37 -4.59
C PHE A 83 -4.28 -5.47 -5.53
N PHE A 84 -3.63 -4.67 -6.38
CA PHE A 84 -4.34 -3.80 -7.34
C PHE A 84 -5.13 -4.60 -8.39
N SER A 85 -4.67 -5.79 -8.75
CA SER A 85 -5.41 -6.70 -9.62
C SER A 85 -6.71 -7.16 -8.96
N PHE A 86 -6.65 -7.58 -7.68
CA PHE A 86 -7.84 -7.97 -6.90
C PHE A 86 -8.79 -6.78 -6.71
N LEU A 87 -8.28 -5.61 -6.31
CA LEU A 87 -9.09 -4.40 -6.17
C LEU A 87 -9.91 -4.14 -7.44
N LYS A 88 -9.30 -4.23 -8.62
CA LYS A 88 -9.96 -3.97 -9.90
C LYS A 88 -10.91 -5.08 -10.32
N SER A 89 -10.60 -6.35 -10.03
CA SER A 89 -11.42 -7.49 -10.45
C SER A 89 -12.60 -7.72 -9.52
N GLU A 90 -12.45 -7.44 -8.23
CA GLU A 90 -13.50 -7.63 -7.22
C GLU A 90 -14.44 -6.42 -7.11
N ASN A 91 -14.08 -5.26 -7.70
CA ASN A 91 -14.89 -4.02 -7.69
C ASN A 91 -15.20 -3.54 -9.11
N HIS A 92 -16.12 -4.22 -9.78
CA HIS A 92 -16.52 -3.85 -11.14
C HIS A 92 -17.09 -2.42 -11.25
N GLU A 93 -17.65 -1.90 -10.16
CA GLU A 93 -18.21 -0.56 -10.04
C GLU A 93 -17.16 0.54 -10.34
N LEU A 94 -15.89 0.30 -10.04
CA LEU A 94 -14.80 1.24 -10.36
C LEU A 94 -14.66 1.57 -11.84
N LYS A 95 -15.20 0.72 -12.73
CA LYS A 95 -15.20 0.97 -14.18
C LYS A 95 -16.23 2.03 -14.62
N THR A 96 -17.24 2.27 -13.81
CA THR A 96 -18.38 3.14 -14.13
C THR A 96 -18.50 4.34 -13.18
N VAL A 97 -17.61 4.47 -12.23
CA VAL A 97 -17.56 5.57 -11.27
C VAL A 97 -17.50 6.93 -11.96
N LYS A 98 -18.29 7.89 -11.47
CA LYS A 98 -18.42 9.22 -12.09
C LYS A 98 -17.77 10.34 -11.29
N SER A 99 -17.33 10.07 -10.08
CA SER A 99 -16.73 11.09 -9.22
C SER A 99 -15.63 10.51 -8.35
N LEU A 100 -14.66 11.35 -7.99
CA LEU A 100 -13.61 10.99 -7.03
C LEU A 100 -14.19 10.59 -5.67
N LYS A 101 -15.29 11.21 -5.24
CA LYS A 101 -15.96 10.88 -3.98
C LYS A 101 -16.47 9.43 -3.99
N GLU A 102 -17.18 9.05 -5.05
CA GLU A 102 -17.69 7.69 -5.23
C GLU A 102 -16.54 6.66 -5.29
N ALA A 103 -15.46 6.98 -6.03
CA ALA A 103 -14.26 6.14 -6.07
C ALA A 103 -13.64 5.95 -4.69
N LYS A 104 -13.54 7.02 -3.90
CA LYS A 104 -13.00 6.97 -2.52
C LYS A 104 -13.83 6.06 -1.63
N GLU A 105 -15.16 6.13 -1.69
CA GLU A 105 -16.07 5.29 -0.91
C GLU A 105 -15.91 3.80 -1.26
N ILE A 106 -15.89 3.46 -2.55
CA ILE A 106 -15.70 2.07 -3.01
C ILE A 106 -14.36 1.53 -2.56
N ILE A 107 -13.28 2.29 -2.79
CA ILE A 107 -11.92 1.85 -2.45
C ILE A 107 -11.73 1.73 -0.93
N HIS A 108 -12.29 2.67 -0.15
CA HIS A 108 -12.25 2.61 1.31
C HIS A 108 -12.94 1.35 1.84
N ASN A 109 -14.14 1.06 1.37
CA ASN A 109 -14.89 -0.14 1.73
C ASN A 109 -14.13 -1.42 1.35
N TYR A 110 -13.49 -1.42 0.17
CA TYR A 110 -12.67 -2.53 -0.25
C TYR A 110 -11.46 -2.75 0.67
N PHE A 111 -10.79 -1.70 1.14
CA PHE A 111 -9.66 -1.84 2.06
C PHE A 111 -10.08 -2.41 3.41
N ILE A 112 -11.26 -2.02 3.90
CA ILE A 112 -11.85 -2.63 5.10
C ILE A 112 -12.08 -4.12 4.84
N TYR A 113 -12.83 -4.47 3.80
CA TYR A 113 -13.07 -5.86 3.42
C TYR A 113 -11.76 -6.66 3.25
N TYR A 114 -10.78 -6.11 2.54
CA TYR A 114 -9.50 -6.78 2.28
C TYR A 114 -8.74 -7.11 3.57
N ASN A 115 -8.69 -6.19 4.52
CA ASN A 115 -7.96 -6.37 5.77
C ASN A 115 -8.71 -7.24 6.79
N PHE A 116 -10.04 -7.11 6.87
CA PHE A 116 -10.84 -7.72 7.94
C PHE A 116 -11.56 -9.00 7.54
N ASP A 117 -11.97 -9.14 6.27
CA ASP A 117 -12.89 -10.20 5.85
C ASP A 117 -12.29 -11.10 4.76
N ARG A 118 -11.41 -10.57 3.90
CA ARG A 118 -10.85 -11.32 2.79
C ARG A 118 -9.78 -12.29 3.26
N ILE A 119 -10.10 -13.59 3.24
CA ILE A 119 -9.14 -14.66 3.57
C ILE A 119 -8.13 -14.85 2.44
N GLN A 120 -6.88 -15.22 2.81
CA GLN A 120 -5.78 -15.43 1.87
C GLN A 120 -5.09 -16.78 2.13
N GLY A 121 -4.91 -17.57 1.09
CA GLY A 121 -4.24 -18.88 1.19
C GLY A 121 -2.81 -18.79 1.71
N VAL A 122 -2.08 -17.73 1.32
CA VAL A 122 -0.70 -17.48 1.77
C VAL A 122 -0.60 -17.11 3.25
N LEU A 123 -1.70 -16.72 3.88
CA LEU A 123 -1.82 -16.42 5.30
C LEU A 123 -2.54 -17.55 6.08
N ASN A 124 -2.36 -18.79 5.65
CA ASN A 124 -3.01 -19.96 6.25
C ASN A 124 -4.55 -19.82 6.31
N TYR A 125 -5.16 -19.30 5.25
CA TYR A 125 -6.60 -19.04 5.16
C TYR A 125 -7.13 -18.08 6.24
N GLN A 126 -6.30 -17.14 6.67
CA GLN A 126 -6.68 -16.05 7.57
C GLN A 126 -6.82 -14.74 6.81
N THR A 127 -7.49 -13.78 7.42
CA THR A 127 -7.48 -12.40 6.94
C THR A 127 -6.16 -11.72 7.34
N PRO A 128 -5.71 -10.69 6.61
CA PRO A 128 -4.50 -9.93 6.96
C PRO A 128 -4.46 -9.51 8.43
N LEU A 129 -5.54 -8.90 8.92
CA LEU A 129 -5.57 -8.39 10.29
C LEU A 129 -5.62 -9.50 11.35
N HIS A 130 -6.25 -10.64 11.06
CA HIS A 130 -6.26 -11.77 11.97
C HIS A 130 -4.86 -12.39 12.08
N TYR A 131 -4.18 -12.54 10.94
CA TYR A 131 -2.80 -13.03 10.89
C TYR A 131 -1.84 -12.09 11.64
N ALA A 132 -1.96 -10.78 11.45
CA ALA A 132 -1.16 -9.77 12.16
C ALA A 132 -1.28 -9.83 13.69
N LYS A 133 -2.45 -10.23 14.22
CA LYS A 133 -2.68 -10.35 15.67
C LYS A 133 -2.22 -11.68 16.28
N ALA A 134 -1.95 -12.66 15.44
CA ALA A 134 -1.50 -13.99 15.86
C ALA A 134 0.04 -14.08 16.01
N CYS A 135 0.76 -13.07 15.53
CA CYS A 135 2.21 -12.91 15.65
C CYS A 135 2.55 -11.92 16.76
#